data_e80a1f5a3d06edb1e6c42262af59fb5f
#
_entry.id   e80a1f5a3d06edb1e6c42262af59fb5f
#
_cell.length_a   1.000
_cell.length_b   1.000
_cell.length_c   1.000
_cell.angle_alpha   90.00
_cell.angle_beta   90.00
_cell.angle_gamma   90.00
#
_symmetry.space_group_name_H-M   'P 1'
#
loop_
_entity.id
_entity.type
_entity.pdbx_description
1 polymer ?
#
loop_
_entity_poly.entity_id
_entity_poly.type
_entity_poly.pdbx_seq_one_letter_code
_entity_poly.pdbx_strand_id
1 'polypeptide(L)'
;MLQHAPRLREDDSRLAPSVARLLGKGQIYSSGLTWYATGIGFYPVTVSVYDEAYFNKYRHYGRTELGKKLNSARIAFVAQHYRNGLLCDIGIGSGSFIAARWDDKRQLTLGYDINPASIAWLRDRGLLIDPYLAKVPAISLWDALEHIEDFSPILANCLEWIFLSLPIFRDRDHAERSKHFRRDEHFWYFTANGLISLMDGYSFDLVAQNDMETQLGREDIGTFAFRRKERR
;
A
#
# COMPACT_ATOMS: atom_id res chain seq x y z
N MET A 1 -36.87 15.40 8.93
CA MET A 1 -35.42 15.09 8.82
C MET A 1 -35.02 15.30 7.37
N LEU A 2 -34.39 16.43 7.07
CA LEU A 2 -33.90 16.73 5.72
C LEU A 2 -32.63 15.92 5.51
N GLN A 3 -32.72 14.90 4.65
CA GLN A 3 -31.54 14.20 4.12
C GLN A 3 -30.72 15.23 3.33
N HIS A 4 -29.51 15.52 3.81
CA HIS A 4 -28.57 16.35 3.05
C HIS A 4 -28.17 15.56 1.80
N ALA A 5 -28.60 16.04 0.64
CA ALA A 5 -28.13 15.53 -0.64
C ALA A 5 -26.59 15.69 -0.72
N PRO A 6 -25.86 14.68 -1.18
CA PRO A 6 -24.40 14.76 -1.31
C PRO A 6 -24.04 15.83 -2.34
N ARG A 7 -23.00 16.62 -2.04
CA ARG A 7 -22.45 17.60 -2.98
C ARG A 7 -21.45 16.89 -3.89
N LEU A 8 -21.64 17.02 -5.20
CA LEU A 8 -20.63 16.63 -6.19
C LEU A 8 -19.55 17.73 -6.21
N ARG A 9 -18.30 17.35 -6.04
CA ARG A 9 -17.18 18.23 -6.38
C ARG A 9 -16.74 17.91 -7.79
N GLU A 10 -16.56 18.95 -8.59
CA GLU A 10 -16.08 18.81 -9.97
C GLU A 10 -14.56 18.73 -10.06
N ASP A 11 -13.84 19.08 -8.99
CA ASP A 11 -12.36 19.12 -8.97
C ASP A 11 -11.86 18.75 -7.58
N ASP A 12 -11.15 17.61 -7.48
CA ASP A 12 -10.36 17.28 -6.31
C ASP A 12 -8.91 17.67 -6.60
N SER A 13 -8.63 18.97 -6.41
CA SER A 13 -7.32 19.60 -6.69
C SER A 13 -6.13 18.97 -5.95
N ARG A 14 -6.39 18.01 -5.05
CA ARG A 14 -5.37 17.28 -4.30
C ARG A 14 -4.93 15.98 -4.97
N LEU A 15 -5.73 15.44 -5.90
CA LEU A 15 -5.36 14.21 -6.60
C LEU A 15 -4.33 14.49 -7.69
N ALA A 16 -3.33 13.62 -7.79
CA ALA A 16 -2.44 13.62 -8.94
C ALA A 16 -3.26 13.47 -10.24
N PRO A 17 -2.97 14.25 -11.30
CA PRO A 17 -3.77 14.22 -12.54
C PRO A 17 -3.90 12.84 -13.17
N SER A 18 -2.89 11.98 -13.01
CA SER A 18 -2.89 10.59 -13.45
C SER A 18 -3.93 9.74 -12.72
N VAL A 19 -4.02 9.90 -11.40
CA VAL A 19 -5.00 9.19 -10.56
C VAL A 19 -6.41 9.71 -10.83
N ALA A 20 -6.60 11.04 -10.83
CA ALA A 20 -7.89 11.66 -11.09
C ALA A 20 -8.53 11.20 -12.41
N ARG A 21 -7.70 11.03 -13.44
CA ARG A 21 -8.15 10.54 -14.76
C ARG A 21 -8.67 9.10 -14.72
N LEU A 22 -8.09 8.25 -13.87
CA LEU A 22 -8.50 6.85 -13.71
C LEU A 22 -9.75 6.70 -12.83
N LEU A 23 -9.95 7.60 -11.87
CA LEU A 23 -11.06 7.52 -10.91
C LEU A 23 -12.38 8.07 -11.45
N GLY A 24 -12.32 9.09 -12.31
CA GLY A 24 -13.51 9.79 -12.78
C GLY A 24 -14.15 10.67 -11.71
N LYS A 25 -15.49 10.83 -11.75
CA LYS A 25 -16.23 11.65 -10.80
C LYS A 25 -16.46 10.92 -9.48
N GLY A 26 -16.07 11.57 -8.37
CA GLY A 26 -16.31 11.08 -7.02
C GLY A 26 -17.51 11.77 -6.35
N GLN A 27 -18.09 11.11 -5.34
CA GLN A 27 -19.14 11.64 -4.49
C GLN A 27 -18.59 11.80 -3.06
N ILE A 28 -18.77 12.99 -2.47
CA ILE A 28 -18.35 13.27 -1.10
C ILE A 28 -19.49 12.93 -0.15
N TYR A 29 -19.15 12.21 0.91
CA TYR A 29 -20.07 11.80 1.97
C TYR A 29 -19.89 12.62 3.24
N SER A 30 -20.82 12.50 4.19
CA SER A 30 -20.82 13.25 5.47
C SER A 30 -19.59 12.93 6.34
N SER A 31 -18.96 11.78 6.16
CA SER A 31 -17.69 11.41 6.80
C SER A 31 -16.50 12.23 6.32
N GLY A 32 -16.61 12.90 5.18
CA GLY A 32 -15.52 13.55 4.44
C GLY A 32 -14.85 12.62 3.39
N LEU A 33 -15.26 11.35 3.34
CA LEU A 33 -14.76 10.39 2.35
C LEU A 33 -15.33 10.75 0.97
N THR A 34 -14.47 10.86 -0.04
CA THR A 34 -14.86 10.86 -1.44
C THR A 34 -14.84 9.44 -1.94
N TRP A 35 -15.95 8.96 -2.51
CA TRP A 35 -16.04 7.60 -3.06
C TRP A 35 -16.32 7.65 -4.56
N TYR A 36 -15.55 6.89 -5.33
CA TYR A 36 -15.63 6.82 -6.79
C TYR A 36 -16.39 5.57 -7.24
N ALA A 37 -17.05 5.66 -8.39
CA ALA A 37 -17.78 4.53 -8.98
C ALA A 37 -16.89 3.30 -9.28
N THR A 38 -15.58 3.53 -9.40
CA THR A 38 -14.55 2.49 -9.54
C THR A 38 -14.38 1.61 -8.30
N GLY A 39 -15.01 1.95 -7.17
CA GLY A 39 -14.84 1.22 -5.91
C GLY A 39 -13.59 1.66 -5.12
N ILE A 40 -13.19 2.91 -5.27
CA ILE A 40 -12.05 3.52 -4.57
C ILE A 40 -12.56 4.70 -3.77
N GLY A 41 -12.08 4.83 -2.53
CA GLY A 41 -12.31 5.98 -1.67
C GLY A 41 -11.04 6.81 -1.47
N PHE A 42 -11.19 8.13 -1.36
CA PHE A 42 -10.12 9.05 -0.99
C PHE A 42 -10.53 9.91 0.20
N TYR A 43 -9.62 10.04 1.17
CA TYR A 43 -9.78 10.92 2.31
C TYR A 43 -8.54 11.81 2.47
N PRO A 44 -8.68 13.16 2.54
CA PRO A 44 -7.53 14.06 2.64
C PRO A 44 -6.95 14.04 4.06
N VAL A 45 -5.88 13.28 4.28
CA VAL A 45 -5.15 13.27 5.54
C VAL A 45 -4.37 14.57 5.72
N THR A 46 -4.36 15.13 6.92
CA THR A 46 -3.70 16.42 7.21
C THR A 46 -2.64 16.32 8.30
N VAL A 47 -2.49 15.15 8.92
CA VAL A 47 -1.59 14.93 10.06
C VAL A 47 -0.58 13.85 9.71
N SER A 48 0.68 14.06 10.09
CA SER A 48 1.70 13.00 10.02
C SER A 48 1.91 12.42 11.41
N VAL A 49 1.81 11.09 11.53
CA VAL A 49 2.00 10.32 12.79
C VAL A 49 3.33 9.56 12.82
N TYR A 50 4.22 9.80 11.87
CA TYR A 50 5.44 9.02 11.67
C TYR A 50 6.61 9.61 12.45
N ASP A 51 6.84 9.08 13.67
CA ASP A 51 7.91 9.46 14.57
C ASP A 51 8.70 8.23 15.08
N GLU A 52 9.61 8.45 16.01
CA GLU A 52 10.41 7.37 16.63
C GLU A 52 9.53 6.40 17.44
N ALA A 53 8.47 6.87 18.09
CA ALA A 53 7.55 6.02 18.83
C ALA A 53 6.80 5.06 17.88
N TYR A 54 6.40 5.57 16.71
CA TYR A 54 5.81 4.77 15.64
C TYR A 54 6.77 3.68 15.14
N PHE A 55 8.03 4.04 14.87
CA PHE A 55 9.08 3.07 14.50
C PHE A 55 9.26 1.99 15.57
N ASN A 56 9.36 2.36 16.84
CA ASN A 56 9.54 1.43 17.95
C ASN A 56 8.33 0.50 18.13
N LYS A 57 7.09 0.98 17.93
CA LYS A 57 5.86 0.17 17.91
C LYS A 57 5.98 -0.96 16.88
N TYR A 58 6.36 -0.64 15.64
CA TYR A 58 6.51 -1.64 14.57
C TYR A 58 7.71 -2.56 14.80
N ARG A 59 8.79 -2.06 15.43
CA ARG A 59 9.92 -2.89 15.84
C ARG A 59 9.51 -3.94 16.90
N HIS A 60 8.65 -3.55 17.84
CA HIS A 60 8.07 -4.50 18.78
C HIS A 60 7.15 -5.51 18.07
N TYR A 61 6.23 -5.02 17.24
CA TYR A 61 5.29 -5.85 16.48
C TYR A 61 6.00 -6.90 15.62
N GLY A 62 7.04 -6.53 14.89
CA GLY A 62 7.82 -7.45 14.06
C GLY A 62 8.49 -8.60 14.83
N ARG A 63 8.67 -8.45 16.16
CA ARG A 63 9.23 -9.50 17.04
C ARG A 63 8.18 -10.44 17.61
N THR A 64 6.89 -10.12 17.52
CA THR A 64 5.80 -10.99 17.96
C THR A 64 5.70 -12.22 17.07
N GLU A 65 5.08 -13.28 17.57
CA GLU A 65 4.82 -14.49 16.76
C GLU A 65 3.96 -14.20 15.54
N LEU A 66 2.98 -13.30 15.66
CA LEU A 66 2.18 -12.85 14.51
C LEU A 66 3.04 -12.09 13.49
N GLY A 67 3.86 -11.13 13.94
CA GLY A 67 4.74 -10.37 13.04
C GLY A 67 5.73 -11.27 12.28
N LYS A 68 6.30 -12.28 12.95
CA LYS A 68 7.16 -13.28 12.30
C LYS A 68 6.40 -14.12 11.26
N LYS A 69 5.20 -14.60 11.60
CA LYS A 69 4.35 -15.38 10.68
C LYS A 69 3.95 -14.56 9.47
N LEU A 70 3.59 -13.28 9.65
CA LEU A 70 3.29 -12.37 8.54
C LEU A 70 4.49 -12.19 7.62
N ASN A 71 5.68 -11.89 8.16
CA ASN A 71 6.88 -11.76 7.34
C ASN A 71 7.20 -13.05 6.58
N SER A 72 7.09 -14.22 7.22
CA SER A 72 7.30 -15.51 6.54
C SER A 72 6.30 -15.74 5.40
N ALA A 73 5.01 -15.44 5.62
CA ALA A 73 3.98 -15.56 4.60
C ALA A 73 4.21 -14.60 3.42
N ARG A 74 4.56 -13.34 3.70
CA ARG A 74 4.91 -12.32 2.70
C ARG A 74 6.12 -12.73 1.86
N ILE A 75 7.18 -13.24 2.51
CA ILE A 75 8.38 -13.74 1.83
C ILE A 75 8.04 -14.93 0.94
N ALA A 76 7.25 -15.90 1.43
CA ALA A 76 6.80 -17.03 0.65
C ALA A 76 5.98 -16.60 -0.56
N PHE A 77 5.05 -15.64 -0.39
CA PHE A 77 4.23 -15.11 -1.46
C PHE A 77 5.07 -14.42 -2.54
N VAL A 78 6.03 -13.56 -2.15
CA VAL A 78 6.97 -12.97 -3.12
C VAL A 78 7.76 -14.05 -3.86
N ALA A 79 8.28 -15.04 -3.13
CA ALA A 79 9.13 -16.10 -3.72
C ALA A 79 8.38 -17.02 -4.70
N GLN A 80 7.06 -17.13 -4.64
CA GLN A 80 6.24 -17.86 -5.61
C GLN A 80 6.29 -17.24 -7.00
N HIS A 81 6.42 -15.90 -7.10
CA HIS A 81 6.32 -15.15 -8.34
C HIS A 81 7.63 -14.50 -8.76
N TYR A 82 8.47 -14.11 -7.79
CA TYR A 82 9.70 -13.36 -8.00
C TYR A 82 10.83 -13.93 -7.13
N ARG A 83 11.51 -14.95 -7.63
CA ARG A 83 12.47 -15.73 -6.84
C ARG A 83 13.82 -15.06 -6.65
N ASN A 84 14.36 -14.47 -7.71
CA ASN A 84 15.73 -13.96 -7.74
C ASN A 84 15.74 -12.55 -8.33
N GLY A 85 15.77 -11.55 -7.51
CA GLY A 85 15.83 -10.17 -7.98
C GLY A 85 15.80 -9.16 -6.86
N LEU A 86 16.15 -7.94 -7.23
CA LEU A 86 16.12 -6.80 -6.34
C LEU A 86 14.66 -6.41 -6.04
N LEU A 87 14.30 -6.39 -4.77
CA LEU A 87 13.03 -5.88 -4.27
C LEU A 87 13.27 -4.55 -3.54
N CYS A 88 12.38 -3.59 -3.71
CA CYS A 88 12.31 -2.40 -2.87
C CYS A 88 11.06 -2.47 -2.00
N ASP A 89 11.24 -2.52 -0.67
CA ASP A 89 10.16 -2.47 0.30
C ASP A 89 9.83 -1.02 0.63
N ILE A 90 8.58 -0.61 0.42
CA ILE A 90 8.12 0.77 0.58
C ILE A 90 7.20 0.85 1.79
N GLY A 91 7.48 1.79 2.70
CA GLY A 91 6.83 1.82 4.01
C GLY A 91 7.38 0.72 4.91
N ILE A 92 8.72 0.66 5.06
CA ILE A 92 9.40 -0.45 5.74
C ILE A 92 9.03 -0.59 7.22
N GLY A 93 8.41 0.44 7.81
CA GLY A 93 8.19 0.49 9.26
C GLY A 93 9.50 0.33 10.02
N SER A 94 9.72 -0.80 10.66
CA SER A 94 10.96 -1.09 11.40
C SER A 94 12.02 -1.86 10.60
N GLY A 95 11.78 -2.16 9.33
CA GLY A 95 12.67 -2.98 8.50
C GLY A 95 12.63 -4.49 8.79
N SER A 96 11.62 -4.95 9.55
CA SER A 96 11.52 -6.37 9.96
C SER A 96 11.34 -7.33 8.78
N PHE A 97 10.60 -6.93 7.74
CA PHE A 97 10.46 -7.72 6.52
C PHE A 97 11.79 -7.84 5.76
N ILE A 98 12.52 -6.73 5.60
CA ILE A 98 13.84 -6.69 4.94
C ILE A 98 14.81 -7.64 5.65
N ALA A 99 14.89 -7.55 7.00
CA ALA A 99 15.75 -8.40 7.79
C ALA A 99 15.36 -9.89 7.66
N ALA A 100 14.07 -10.21 7.79
CA ALA A 100 13.57 -11.58 7.68
C ALA A 100 13.84 -12.18 6.28
N ARG A 101 13.66 -11.39 5.21
CA ARG A 101 13.92 -11.85 3.84
C ARG A 101 15.42 -12.11 3.59
N TRP A 102 16.29 -11.28 4.18
CA TRP A 102 17.72 -11.55 4.14
C TRP A 102 18.08 -12.84 4.88
N ASP A 103 17.55 -13.06 6.08
CA ASP A 103 17.83 -14.24 6.88
C ASP A 103 17.33 -15.53 6.21
N ASP A 104 16.14 -15.52 5.63
CA ASP A 104 15.52 -16.68 4.99
C ASP A 104 16.11 -16.98 3.60
N LYS A 105 16.21 -15.98 2.73
CA LYS A 105 16.53 -16.17 1.30
C LYS A 105 17.89 -15.63 0.89
N ARG A 106 18.60 -14.91 1.75
CA ARG A 106 19.84 -14.16 1.43
C ARG A 106 19.66 -13.23 0.22
N GLN A 107 18.45 -12.68 0.06
CA GLN A 107 18.10 -11.81 -1.06
C GLN A 107 18.12 -10.35 -0.64
N LEU A 108 18.86 -9.54 -1.40
CA LEU A 108 18.93 -8.10 -1.17
C LEU A 108 17.54 -7.46 -1.34
N THR A 109 17.14 -6.70 -0.33
CA THR A 109 15.95 -5.86 -0.36
C THR A 109 16.38 -4.46 0.02
N LEU A 110 16.20 -3.51 -0.91
CA LEU A 110 16.31 -2.09 -0.62
C LEU A 110 15.02 -1.61 0.06
N GLY A 111 15.02 -0.40 0.57
CA GLY A 111 13.82 0.12 1.22
C GLY A 111 13.69 1.63 1.12
N TYR A 112 12.43 2.06 1.34
CA TYR A 112 12.07 3.47 1.44
C TYR A 112 11.02 3.66 2.54
N ASP A 113 11.10 4.77 3.23
CA ASP A 113 10.10 5.20 4.20
C ASP A 113 10.14 6.73 4.33
N ILE A 114 9.09 7.33 4.86
CA ILE A 114 9.06 8.77 5.20
C ILE A 114 9.41 9.02 6.67
N ASN A 115 9.38 7.98 7.52
CA ASN A 115 9.73 8.08 8.92
C ASN A 115 11.26 8.28 9.08
N PRO A 116 11.72 9.34 9.74
CA PRO A 116 13.16 9.61 9.92
C PRO A 116 13.94 8.45 10.57
N ALA A 117 13.33 7.73 11.52
CA ALA A 117 13.96 6.58 12.17
C ALA A 117 14.12 5.39 11.23
N SER A 118 13.14 5.14 10.36
CA SER A 118 13.21 4.13 9.30
C SER A 118 14.28 4.49 8.26
N ILE A 119 14.34 5.77 7.86
CA ILE A 119 15.37 6.27 6.93
C ILE A 119 16.76 6.10 7.53
N ALA A 120 16.97 6.45 8.79
CA ALA A 120 18.24 6.25 9.48
C ALA A 120 18.64 4.78 9.49
N TRP A 121 17.70 3.88 9.84
CA TRP A 121 17.91 2.43 9.83
C TRP A 121 18.36 1.90 8.46
N LEU A 122 17.76 2.41 7.37
CA LEU A 122 18.13 2.05 5.99
C LEU A 122 19.52 2.60 5.60
N ARG A 123 19.80 3.86 5.93
CA ARG A 123 21.10 4.49 5.63
C ARG A 123 22.26 3.79 6.31
N ASP A 124 22.12 3.44 7.57
CA ASP A 124 23.15 2.74 8.36
C ASP A 124 23.54 1.38 7.75
N ARG A 125 22.65 0.83 6.89
CA ARG A 125 22.83 -0.48 6.23
C ARG A 125 23.11 -0.39 4.74
N GLY A 126 23.16 0.83 4.18
CA GLY A 126 23.31 1.03 2.73
C GLY A 126 22.14 0.50 1.91
N LEU A 127 20.93 0.48 2.48
CA LEU A 127 19.74 -0.10 1.86
C LEU A 127 18.72 0.94 1.38
N LEU A 128 18.98 2.24 1.60
CA LEU A 128 18.06 3.29 1.21
C LEU A 128 18.07 3.52 -0.30
N ILE A 129 16.87 3.56 -0.89
CA ILE A 129 16.63 3.98 -2.28
C ILE A 129 15.37 4.84 -2.32
N ASP A 130 15.34 5.83 -3.20
CA ASP A 130 14.14 6.64 -3.42
C ASP A 130 13.36 6.11 -4.63
N PRO A 131 12.19 5.46 -4.43
CA PRO A 131 11.38 4.88 -5.51
C PRO A 131 10.63 5.94 -6.33
N TYR A 132 10.59 7.19 -5.89
CA TYR A 132 10.06 8.29 -6.68
C TYR A 132 11.02 8.71 -7.80
N LEU A 133 12.32 8.47 -7.62
CA LEU A 133 13.38 8.87 -8.56
C LEU A 133 14.01 7.68 -9.27
N ALA A 134 14.14 6.55 -8.61
CA ALA A 134 14.83 5.38 -9.12
C ALA A 134 13.87 4.33 -9.66
N LYS A 135 14.22 3.75 -10.82
CA LYS A 135 13.53 2.57 -11.35
C LYS A 135 13.98 1.33 -10.61
N VAL A 136 13.02 0.50 -10.19
CA VAL A 136 13.26 -0.75 -9.47
C VAL A 136 12.53 -1.91 -10.15
N PRO A 137 13.13 -3.12 -10.20
CA PRO A 137 12.49 -4.27 -10.84
C PRO A 137 11.18 -4.67 -10.16
N ALA A 138 11.17 -4.68 -8.83
CA ALA A 138 10.01 -5.07 -8.05
C ALA A 138 9.87 -4.22 -6.78
N ILE A 139 8.63 -4.00 -6.36
CA ILE A 139 8.30 -3.31 -5.11
C ILE A 139 7.41 -4.17 -4.23
N SER A 140 7.53 -3.98 -2.91
CA SER A 140 6.56 -4.45 -1.92
C SER A 140 5.98 -3.28 -1.12
N LEU A 141 4.68 -3.36 -0.80
CA LEU A 141 3.92 -2.35 -0.05
C LEU A 141 3.02 -3.11 0.95
N TRP A 142 3.54 -3.34 2.16
CA TRP A 142 2.82 -4.08 3.21
C TRP A 142 2.13 -3.08 4.15
N ASP A 143 0.81 -2.89 3.99
CA ASP A 143 0.05 -1.82 4.66
C ASP A 143 0.69 -0.43 4.43
N ALA A 144 0.96 -0.10 3.18
CA ALA A 144 1.68 1.12 2.83
C ALA A 144 1.01 1.93 1.72
N LEU A 145 0.43 1.29 0.69
CA LEU A 145 -0.15 1.99 -0.45
C LEU A 145 -1.26 2.98 -0.05
N GLU A 146 -2.09 2.58 0.91
CA GLU A 146 -3.20 3.38 1.44
C GLU A 146 -2.75 4.65 2.17
N HIS A 147 -1.48 4.70 2.60
CA HIS A 147 -0.87 5.84 3.28
C HIS A 147 -0.13 6.80 2.35
N ILE A 148 -0.03 6.51 1.06
CA ILE A 148 0.72 7.32 0.09
C ILE A 148 -0.25 8.16 -0.72
N GLU A 149 -0.25 9.48 -0.53
CA GLU A 149 -1.16 10.38 -1.23
C GLU A 149 -1.00 10.31 -2.74
N ASP A 150 0.24 10.43 -3.25
CA ASP A 150 0.58 10.23 -4.67
C ASP A 150 1.56 9.08 -4.86
N PHE A 151 1.02 7.92 -5.18
CA PHE A 151 1.78 6.70 -5.51
C PHE A 151 2.14 6.59 -7.00
N SER A 152 1.66 7.52 -7.83
CA SER A 152 1.83 7.45 -9.31
C SER A 152 3.29 7.33 -9.75
N PRO A 153 4.25 8.13 -9.20
CA PRO A 153 5.64 8.01 -9.60
C PRO A 153 6.25 6.65 -9.21
N ILE A 154 5.86 6.12 -8.04
CA ILE A 154 6.32 4.82 -7.55
C ILE A 154 5.88 3.71 -8.51
N LEU A 155 4.59 3.69 -8.88
CA LEU A 155 4.07 2.70 -9.82
C LEU A 155 4.71 2.86 -11.22
N ALA A 156 4.95 4.09 -11.66
CA ALA A 156 5.63 4.34 -12.94
C ALA A 156 7.07 3.83 -12.97
N ASN A 157 7.78 3.92 -11.85
CA ASN A 157 9.17 3.48 -11.69
C ASN A 157 9.33 1.99 -11.37
N CYS A 158 8.25 1.27 -11.05
CA CYS A 158 8.29 -0.18 -10.88
C CYS A 158 8.30 -0.85 -12.26
N LEU A 159 9.32 -1.68 -12.54
CA LEU A 159 9.56 -2.21 -13.88
C LEU A 159 8.80 -3.51 -14.15
N GLU A 160 8.55 -4.35 -13.12
CA GLU A 160 8.05 -5.70 -13.36
C GLU A 160 6.97 -6.13 -12.35
N TRP A 161 7.26 -6.15 -11.04
CA TRP A 161 6.37 -6.73 -10.04
C TRP A 161 5.99 -5.77 -8.92
N ILE A 162 4.70 -5.82 -8.54
CA ILE A 162 4.17 -5.19 -7.34
C ILE A 162 3.57 -6.26 -6.45
N PHE A 163 4.04 -6.31 -5.19
CA PHE A 163 3.47 -7.13 -4.12
C PHE A 163 2.90 -6.20 -3.06
N LEU A 164 1.67 -6.39 -2.66
CA LEU A 164 1.09 -5.55 -1.64
C LEU A 164 0.06 -6.29 -0.78
N SER A 165 -0.12 -5.83 0.44
CA SER A 165 -1.27 -6.14 1.28
C SER A 165 -1.82 -4.86 1.88
N LEU A 166 -3.15 -4.76 1.94
CA LEU A 166 -3.84 -3.60 2.50
C LEU A 166 -5.29 -3.96 2.85
N PRO A 167 -5.97 -3.10 3.64
CA PRO A 167 -7.39 -3.26 3.90
C PRO A 167 -8.23 -3.23 2.63
N ILE A 168 -9.10 -4.23 2.46
CA ILE A 168 -10.01 -4.37 1.32
C ILE A 168 -11.45 -4.33 1.82
N PHE A 169 -12.26 -3.52 1.18
CA PHE A 169 -13.64 -3.30 1.55
C PHE A 169 -14.59 -3.83 0.48
N ARG A 170 -15.81 -4.23 0.87
CA ARG A 170 -16.85 -4.64 -0.07
C ARG A 170 -17.40 -3.43 -0.82
N ASP A 171 -17.59 -2.35 -0.09
CA ASP A 171 -18.18 -1.10 -0.55
C ASP A 171 -17.81 0.06 0.41
N ARG A 172 -18.30 1.25 0.11
CA ARG A 172 -18.12 2.44 0.94
C ARG A 172 -18.63 2.25 2.37
N ASP A 173 -19.82 1.65 2.52
CA ASP A 173 -20.46 1.51 3.85
C ASP A 173 -19.67 0.55 4.74
N HIS A 174 -19.05 -0.46 4.14
CA HIS A 174 -18.10 -1.31 4.85
C HIS A 174 -16.85 -0.53 5.24
N ALA A 175 -16.27 0.25 4.34
CA ALA A 175 -15.09 1.06 4.64
C ALA A 175 -15.33 2.01 5.83
N GLU A 176 -16.44 2.76 5.83
CA GLU A 176 -16.75 3.74 6.89
C GLU A 176 -17.02 3.09 8.26
N ARG A 177 -17.46 1.82 8.31
CA ARG A 177 -17.71 1.09 9.57
C ARG A 177 -16.53 0.24 10.04
N SER A 178 -15.53 0.06 9.19
CA SER A 178 -14.35 -0.75 9.51
C SER A 178 -13.43 -0.05 10.50
N LYS A 179 -12.74 -0.83 11.34
CA LYS A 179 -11.62 -0.36 12.16
C LYS A 179 -10.46 0.20 11.34
N HIS A 180 -10.44 -0.11 10.02
CA HIS A 180 -9.47 0.41 9.08
C HIS A 180 -9.88 1.76 8.46
N PHE A 181 -11.01 2.37 8.90
CA PHE A 181 -11.34 3.73 8.54
C PHE A 181 -10.52 4.73 9.37
N ARG A 182 -9.26 4.90 8.99
CA ARG A 182 -8.25 5.67 9.74
C ARG A 182 -8.01 7.01 9.07
N ARG A 183 -8.83 8.00 9.41
CA ARG A 183 -8.82 9.34 8.82
C ARG A 183 -7.55 10.16 9.07
N ASP A 184 -6.75 9.75 10.02
CA ASP A 184 -5.46 10.34 10.41
C ASP A 184 -4.26 9.71 9.72
N GLU A 185 -4.47 8.57 9.01
CA GLU A 185 -3.37 7.83 8.38
C GLU A 185 -3.64 7.43 6.93
N HIS A 186 -4.92 7.08 6.58
CA HIS A 186 -5.26 6.50 5.27
C HIS A 186 -5.80 7.55 4.32
N PHE A 187 -5.09 7.79 3.22
CA PHE A 187 -5.61 8.54 2.08
C PHE A 187 -6.59 7.71 1.25
N TRP A 188 -6.32 6.39 1.13
CA TRP A 188 -7.01 5.55 0.17
C TRP A 188 -7.74 4.37 0.81
N TYR A 189 -8.90 4.04 0.23
CA TYR A 189 -9.75 2.92 0.61
C TYR A 189 -10.16 2.17 -0.65
N PHE A 190 -9.92 0.85 -0.70
CA PHE A 190 -10.10 0.08 -1.93
C PHE A 190 -11.09 -1.05 -1.75
N THR A 191 -11.97 -1.26 -2.75
CA THR A 191 -12.49 -2.59 -3.03
C THR A 191 -11.44 -3.39 -3.81
N ALA A 192 -11.53 -4.72 -3.82
CA ALA A 192 -10.62 -5.54 -4.62
C ALA A 192 -10.68 -5.16 -6.11
N ASN A 193 -11.88 -5.01 -6.66
CA ASN A 193 -12.08 -4.60 -8.06
C ASN A 193 -11.54 -3.19 -8.33
N GLY A 194 -11.72 -2.26 -7.40
CA GLY A 194 -11.19 -0.90 -7.52
C GLY A 194 -9.67 -0.90 -7.60
N LEU A 195 -9.02 -1.64 -6.72
CA LEU A 195 -7.56 -1.80 -6.74
C LEU A 195 -7.06 -2.43 -8.05
N ILE A 196 -7.71 -3.51 -8.49
CA ILE A 196 -7.34 -4.20 -9.75
C ILE A 196 -7.50 -3.25 -10.94
N SER A 197 -8.60 -2.50 -11.02
CA SER A 197 -8.82 -1.50 -12.09
C SER A 197 -7.79 -0.39 -12.06
N LEU A 198 -7.40 0.07 -10.87
CA LEU A 198 -6.35 1.07 -10.71
C LEU A 198 -5.01 0.56 -11.25
N MET A 199 -4.60 -0.65 -10.86
CA MET A 199 -3.35 -1.26 -11.30
C MET A 199 -3.35 -1.53 -12.80
N ASP A 200 -4.51 -1.94 -13.38
CA ASP A 200 -4.69 -2.08 -14.82
C ASP A 200 -4.43 -0.74 -15.55
N GLY A 201 -4.93 0.37 -15.02
CA GLY A 201 -4.68 1.71 -15.52
C GLY A 201 -3.20 2.12 -15.50
N TYR A 202 -2.40 1.55 -14.59
CA TYR A 202 -0.94 1.69 -14.54
C TYR A 202 -0.19 0.61 -15.31
N SER A 203 -0.89 -0.16 -16.15
CA SER A 203 -0.34 -1.25 -16.98
C SER A 203 0.22 -2.42 -16.16
N PHE A 204 -0.49 -2.83 -15.12
CA PHE A 204 -0.21 -4.03 -14.36
C PHE A 204 -1.40 -4.98 -14.38
N ASP A 205 -1.15 -6.26 -14.68
CA ASP A 205 -2.14 -7.33 -14.61
C ASP A 205 -2.09 -7.99 -13.24
N LEU A 206 -3.26 -8.35 -12.70
CA LEU A 206 -3.34 -9.21 -11.52
C LEU A 206 -2.86 -10.62 -11.86
N VAL A 207 -1.89 -11.12 -11.09
CA VAL A 207 -1.35 -12.48 -11.21
C VAL A 207 -1.85 -13.38 -10.09
N ALA A 208 -1.92 -12.85 -8.88
CA ALA A 208 -2.39 -13.60 -7.72
C ALA A 208 -3.08 -12.68 -6.70
N GLN A 209 -4.09 -13.23 -6.05
CA GLN A 209 -4.79 -12.61 -4.92
C GLN A 209 -5.09 -13.68 -3.88
N ASN A 210 -4.91 -13.35 -2.61
CA ASN A 210 -5.32 -14.20 -1.49
C ASN A 210 -5.63 -13.38 -0.23
N ASP A 211 -6.04 -14.05 0.83
CA ASP A 211 -6.38 -13.51 2.14
C ASP A 211 -5.46 -14.05 3.25
N MET A 212 -4.22 -14.40 2.91
CA MET A 212 -3.28 -15.06 3.83
C MET A 212 -3.09 -14.31 5.15
N GLU A 213 -3.10 -12.97 5.13
CA GLU A 213 -2.98 -12.18 6.35
C GLU A 213 -4.26 -12.20 7.18
N THR A 214 -5.43 -12.27 6.53
CA THR A 214 -6.71 -12.47 7.23
C THR A 214 -6.77 -13.84 7.89
N GLN A 215 -6.28 -14.88 7.25
CA GLN A 215 -6.16 -16.22 7.83
C GLN A 215 -5.19 -16.27 9.04
N LEU A 216 -4.24 -15.37 9.10
CA LEU A 216 -3.33 -15.18 10.24
C LEU A 216 -3.93 -14.29 11.36
N GLY A 217 -5.19 -13.86 11.23
CA GLY A 217 -5.92 -13.09 12.24
C GLY A 217 -5.96 -11.57 12.01
N ARG A 218 -5.60 -11.11 10.81
CA ARG A 218 -5.78 -9.71 10.40
C ARG A 218 -7.07 -9.56 9.60
N GLU A 219 -8.06 -8.91 10.17
CA GLU A 219 -9.37 -8.72 9.53
C GLU A 219 -9.27 -7.84 8.28
N ASP A 220 -10.00 -8.22 7.23
CA ASP A 220 -10.20 -7.46 5.99
C ASP A 220 -8.92 -7.13 5.19
N ILE A 221 -7.84 -7.89 5.33
CA ILE A 221 -6.62 -7.67 4.55
C ILE A 221 -6.57 -8.56 3.32
N GLY A 222 -6.53 -7.95 2.15
CA GLY A 222 -6.24 -8.61 0.89
C GLY A 222 -4.76 -8.54 0.54
N THR A 223 -4.20 -9.60 -0.05
CA THR A 223 -2.81 -9.68 -0.52
C THR A 223 -2.82 -9.91 -2.02
N PHE A 224 -2.00 -9.16 -2.75
CA PHE A 224 -2.01 -9.14 -4.22
C PHE A 224 -0.59 -9.18 -4.79
N ALA A 225 -0.46 -9.85 -5.94
CA ALA A 225 0.71 -9.75 -6.81
C ALA A 225 0.26 -9.28 -8.20
N PHE A 226 0.89 -8.22 -8.66
CA PHE A 226 0.67 -7.67 -10.00
C PHE A 226 1.95 -7.73 -10.81
N ARG A 227 1.83 -7.97 -12.11
CA ARG A 227 2.93 -7.97 -13.06
C ARG A 227 2.70 -6.91 -14.14
N ARG A 228 3.75 -6.18 -14.47
CA ARG A 228 3.68 -5.21 -15.56
C ARG A 228 3.37 -5.90 -16.89
N LYS A 229 2.43 -5.32 -17.63
CA LYS A 229 2.06 -5.77 -18.98
C LYS A 229 3.26 -5.68 -19.90
N GLU A 230 3.46 -6.71 -20.72
CA GLU A 230 4.45 -6.64 -21.80
C GLU A 230 4.06 -5.54 -22.79
N ARG A 231 5.02 -4.69 -23.13
CA ARG A 231 4.78 -3.72 -24.21
C ARG A 231 4.63 -4.50 -25.50
N ARG A 232 3.42 -4.44 -26.05
CA ARG A 232 3.18 -4.92 -27.42
C ARG A 232 3.76 -3.94 -28.44
#